data_5a2594ec58629e0097ffb8a2d9086e1d
#
_entry.id   5a2594ec58629e0097ffb8a2d9086e1d
#
_cell.length_a   1.000
_cell.length_b   1.000
_cell.length_c   1.000
_cell.angle_alpha   90.00
_cell.angle_beta   90.00
_cell.angle_gamma   90.00
#
_symmetry.space_group_name_H-M   'P 1'
#
loop_
_entity.id
_entity.type
_entity.pdbx_description
1 polymer ?
#
loop_
_entity_poly.entity_id
_entity_poly.type
_entity_poly.pdbx_seq_one_letter_code
_entity_poly.pdbx_strand_id
1 'polypeptide(L)'
;MIELAKNHLKKVLETCGANRNCEYYPCHFDGQVCLWCYCPFYPCEDYELGEYIERKDGSKIWSCSKCFWVHRIDIAVEILKEIFNLTKDKGIDEALELLNDHELMLKIKDKVKEKYPVNR
;
A
#
# COMPACT_ATOMS: atom_id res chain seq x y z
N MET A 1 -5.64 -12.76 2.77
CA MET A 1 -5.08 -11.55 2.11
C MET A 1 -3.61 -11.34 2.38
N ILE A 2 -3.12 -11.59 3.59
CA ILE A 2 -1.72 -11.32 3.93
C ILE A 2 -0.74 -12.19 3.12
N GLU A 3 -1.08 -13.44 2.85
CA GLU A 3 -0.21 -14.31 2.04
C GLU A 3 -0.13 -13.84 0.60
N LEU A 4 -1.25 -13.33 0.05
CA LEU A 4 -1.25 -12.73 -1.27
C LEU A 4 -0.37 -11.49 -1.32
N ALA A 5 -0.43 -10.65 -0.28
CA ALA A 5 0.38 -9.45 -0.20
C ALA A 5 1.87 -9.78 -0.14
N LYS A 6 2.26 -10.78 0.66
CA LYS A 6 3.65 -11.22 0.75
C LYS A 6 4.18 -11.71 -0.60
N ASN A 7 3.42 -12.56 -1.27
CA ASN A 7 3.82 -13.12 -2.56
C ASN A 7 3.93 -12.02 -3.62
N HIS A 8 2.96 -11.11 -3.62
CA HIS A 8 2.97 -9.98 -4.54
C HIS A 8 4.19 -9.08 -4.34
N LEU A 9 4.49 -8.72 -3.09
CA LEU A 9 5.64 -7.87 -2.77
C LEU A 9 6.95 -8.51 -3.21
N LYS A 10 7.14 -9.79 -2.92
CA LYS A 10 8.35 -10.51 -3.33
C LYS A 10 8.51 -10.48 -4.85
N LYS A 11 7.43 -10.70 -5.58
CA LYS A 11 7.44 -10.68 -7.04
C LYS A 11 7.75 -9.29 -7.58
N VAL A 12 7.14 -8.25 -7.01
CA VAL A 12 7.33 -6.87 -7.47
C VAL A 12 8.74 -6.39 -7.17
N LEU A 13 9.31 -6.78 -6.04
CA LEU A 13 10.69 -6.44 -5.70
C LEU A 13 11.68 -7.03 -6.72
N GLU A 14 11.38 -8.22 -7.26
CA GLU A 14 12.18 -8.84 -8.33
C GLU A 14 12.10 -8.06 -9.63
N THR A 15 10.97 -7.38 -9.90
CA THR A 15 10.73 -6.64 -11.14
C THR A 15 10.97 -5.14 -11.02
N CYS A 16 11.56 -4.71 -9.92
CA CYS A 16 11.92 -3.30 -9.68
C CYS A 16 10.74 -2.33 -9.70
N GLY A 17 9.58 -2.78 -9.23
CA GLY A 17 8.51 -1.87 -8.85
C GLY A 17 7.22 -1.96 -9.66
N ALA A 18 7.28 -1.82 -10.98
CA ALA A 18 6.07 -1.81 -11.81
C ALA A 18 5.78 -3.20 -12.39
N ASN A 19 4.63 -3.76 -12.09
CA ASN A 19 4.23 -5.05 -12.64
C ASN A 19 3.43 -4.83 -13.93
N ARG A 20 4.14 -4.64 -15.04
CA ARG A 20 3.53 -4.37 -16.35
C ARG A 20 2.82 -5.60 -16.95
N ASN A 21 3.04 -6.79 -16.39
CA ASN A 21 2.38 -8.02 -16.79
C ASN A 21 1.05 -8.25 -16.09
N CYS A 22 0.67 -7.40 -15.15
CA CYS A 22 -0.61 -7.46 -14.47
C CYS A 22 -1.73 -7.07 -15.46
N GLU A 23 -2.81 -7.86 -15.53
CA GLU A 23 -3.93 -7.57 -16.41
C GLU A 23 -4.63 -6.24 -16.10
N TYR A 24 -4.49 -5.76 -14.89
CA TYR A 24 -5.07 -4.48 -14.46
C TYR A 24 -4.13 -3.29 -14.61
N TYR A 25 -2.91 -3.51 -15.08
CA TYR A 25 -1.95 -2.43 -15.24
C TYR A 25 -2.26 -1.59 -16.49
N PRO A 26 -2.21 -0.25 -16.44
CA PRO A 26 -2.06 0.56 -15.23
C PRO A 26 -3.43 0.82 -14.57
N CYS A 27 -3.62 0.35 -13.35
CA CYS A 27 -4.90 0.53 -12.67
C CYS A 27 -5.08 1.96 -12.09
N HIS A 28 -4.00 2.72 -11.96
CA HIS A 28 -4.03 4.10 -11.50
C HIS A 28 -3.40 5.06 -12.51
N PHE A 29 -2.14 4.85 -12.86
CA PHE A 29 -1.45 5.66 -13.86
C PHE A 29 -0.28 4.88 -14.47
N ASP A 30 0.11 5.24 -15.69
CA ASP A 30 1.25 4.59 -16.35
C ASP A 30 2.54 4.93 -15.60
N GLY A 31 3.36 3.92 -15.36
CA GLY A 31 4.57 4.07 -14.55
C GLY A 31 4.35 3.94 -13.06
N GLN A 32 3.14 3.60 -12.61
CA GLN A 32 2.86 3.39 -11.19
C GLN A 32 3.75 2.30 -10.59
N VAL A 33 4.07 2.47 -9.31
CA VAL A 33 4.79 1.45 -8.54
C VAL A 33 3.76 0.49 -7.93
N CYS A 34 3.97 -0.80 -8.14
CA CYS A 34 3.01 -1.83 -7.74
C CYS A 34 3.33 -2.51 -6.40
N LEU A 35 4.25 -1.96 -5.62
CA LEU A 35 4.61 -2.50 -4.31
C LEU A 35 3.38 -2.67 -3.41
N TRP A 36 2.50 -1.69 -3.43
CA TRP A 36 1.36 -1.63 -2.51
C TRP A 36 0.00 -1.77 -3.24
N CYS A 37 -0.09 -2.69 -4.20
CA CYS A 37 -1.38 -3.08 -4.77
C CYS A 37 -2.31 -3.65 -3.70
N TYR A 38 -1.73 -4.33 -2.71
CA TYR A 38 -2.43 -4.74 -1.49
C TYR A 38 -2.03 -3.75 -0.40
N CYS A 39 -2.77 -2.66 -0.31
CA CYS A 39 -2.44 -1.55 0.58
C CYS A 39 -2.35 -2.00 2.04
N PRO A 40 -1.23 -1.75 2.73
CA PRO A 40 -1.06 -2.17 4.12
C PRO A 40 -1.94 -1.38 5.09
N PHE A 41 -2.53 -0.30 4.64
CA PHE A 41 -3.36 0.59 5.46
C PHE A 41 -4.86 0.33 5.32
N TYR A 42 -5.25 -0.57 4.42
CA TYR A 42 -6.65 -0.79 4.11
C TYR A 42 -7.44 -1.44 5.25
N PRO A 43 -8.65 -1.00 5.60
CA PRO A 43 -9.23 0.28 5.18
C PRO A 43 -8.66 1.42 6.03
N CYS A 44 -8.05 2.40 5.39
CA CYS A 44 -7.41 3.47 6.13
C CYS A 44 -8.41 4.50 6.67
N GLU A 45 -9.57 4.58 6.05
CA GLU A 45 -10.63 5.55 6.38
C GLU A 45 -10.15 7.00 6.37
N ASP A 46 -9.12 7.27 5.60
CA ASP A 46 -8.54 8.60 5.43
C ASP A 46 -9.12 9.22 4.16
N TYR A 47 -10.02 10.19 4.34
CA TYR A 47 -10.77 10.78 3.24
C TYR A 47 -9.92 11.60 2.26
N GLU A 48 -8.66 11.86 2.59
CA GLU A 48 -7.73 12.39 1.60
C GLU A 48 -7.27 11.33 0.60
N LEU A 49 -7.41 10.04 0.95
CA LEU A 49 -6.90 8.93 0.17
C LEU A 49 -8.00 8.09 -0.48
N GLY A 50 -9.20 8.14 0.06
CA GLY A 50 -10.28 7.32 -0.46
C GLY A 50 -11.64 7.78 0.06
N GLU A 51 -12.65 6.94 -0.15
CA GLU A 51 -14.01 7.24 0.27
C GLU A 51 -14.81 5.95 0.43
N TYR A 52 -15.90 6.02 1.19
CA TYR A 52 -16.87 4.94 1.21
C TYR A 52 -17.76 5.02 -0.02
N ILE A 53 -18.01 3.87 -0.64
CA ILE A 53 -18.99 3.76 -1.72
C ILE A 53 -20.07 2.78 -1.32
N GLU A 54 -21.26 2.97 -1.87
CA GLU A 54 -22.40 2.10 -1.59
C GLU A 54 -22.51 1.03 -2.66
N ARG A 55 -22.65 -0.22 -2.23
CA ARG A 55 -22.88 -1.36 -3.12
C ARG A 55 -24.36 -1.47 -3.47
N LYS A 56 -24.68 -2.29 -4.48
CA LYS A 56 -26.07 -2.53 -4.90
C LYS A 56 -26.94 -3.09 -3.78
N ASP A 57 -26.37 -3.82 -2.84
CA ASP A 57 -27.08 -4.40 -1.71
C ASP A 57 -27.25 -3.43 -0.53
N GLY A 58 -26.83 -2.17 -0.69
CA GLY A 58 -26.92 -1.15 0.35
C GLY A 58 -25.74 -1.12 1.33
N SER A 59 -24.84 -2.09 1.27
CA SER A 59 -23.65 -2.09 2.12
C SER A 59 -22.62 -1.07 1.62
N LYS A 60 -21.76 -0.61 2.53
CA LYS A 60 -20.71 0.34 2.20
C LYS A 60 -19.34 -0.35 2.23
N ILE A 61 -18.48 0.02 1.31
CA ILE A 61 -17.11 -0.47 1.25
C ILE A 61 -16.15 0.70 1.06
N TRP A 62 -14.99 0.62 1.71
CA TRP A 62 -13.95 1.62 1.53
C TRP A 62 -13.30 1.45 0.15
N SER A 63 -13.28 2.52 -0.64
CA SER A 63 -12.74 2.51 -1.99
C SER A 63 -11.44 3.32 -2.06
N CYS A 64 -10.39 2.69 -2.59
CA CYS A 64 -9.10 3.31 -2.84
C CYS A 64 -8.87 3.59 -4.33
N SER A 65 -9.92 3.51 -5.17
CA SER A 65 -9.77 3.62 -6.61
C SER A 65 -9.13 4.94 -7.06
N LYS A 66 -9.28 5.99 -6.28
CA LYS A 66 -8.71 7.32 -6.56
C LYS A 66 -7.43 7.60 -5.78
N CYS A 67 -6.90 6.61 -5.06
CA CYS A 67 -5.68 6.79 -4.27
C CYS A 67 -4.45 6.50 -5.13
N PHE A 68 -3.77 7.56 -5.55
CA PHE A 68 -2.51 7.44 -6.30
C PHE A 68 -1.29 7.53 -5.39
N TRP A 69 -1.48 8.00 -4.17
CA TRP A 69 -0.41 8.32 -3.23
C TRP A 69 0.54 7.15 -2.96
N VAL A 70 0.00 5.96 -2.65
CA VAL A 70 0.81 4.77 -2.33
C VAL A 70 1.56 4.22 -3.55
N HIS A 71 1.19 4.64 -4.75
CA HIS A 71 1.82 4.18 -5.99
C HIS A 71 2.94 5.10 -6.47
N ARG A 72 3.17 6.22 -5.80
CA ARG A 72 4.32 7.08 -6.07
C ARG A 72 5.58 6.41 -5.51
N ILE A 73 6.67 6.44 -6.27
CA ILE A 73 7.89 5.73 -5.89
C ILE A 73 8.48 6.23 -4.57
N ASP A 74 8.49 7.54 -4.34
CA ASP A 74 9.03 8.13 -3.12
C ASP A 74 8.27 7.63 -1.87
N ILE A 75 6.95 7.58 -2.00
CA ILE A 75 6.06 7.15 -0.91
C ILE A 75 6.13 5.63 -0.72
N ALA A 76 6.06 4.87 -1.81
CA ALA A 76 6.11 3.41 -1.75
C ALA A 76 7.40 2.92 -1.08
N VAL A 77 8.53 3.51 -1.42
CA VAL A 77 9.82 3.16 -0.84
C VAL A 77 9.89 3.58 0.64
N GLU A 78 9.35 4.75 0.97
CA GLU A 78 9.36 5.21 2.37
C GLU A 78 8.54 4.30 3.27
N ILE A 79 7.39 3.83 2.79
CA ILE A 79 6.57 2.86 3.53
C ILE A 79 7.37 1.59 3.81
N LEU A 80 8.06 1.09 2.79
CA LEU A 80 8.87 -0.12 2.92
C LEU A 80 10.01 0.09 3.94
N LYS A 81 10.67 1.24 3.89
CA LYS A 81 11.72 1.59 4.84
C LYS A 81 11.23 1.60 6.27
N GLU A 82 10.06 2.19 6.51
CA GLU A 82 9.48 2.25 7.85
C GLU A 82 9.21 0.86 8.41
N ILE A 83 8.69 -0.03 7.57
CA ILE A 83 8.43 -1.41 7.96
C ILE A 83 9.73 -2.14 8.29
N PHE A 84 10.74 -2.04 7.43
CA PHE A 84 12.02 -2.70 7.66
C PHE A 84 12.79 -2.14 8.85
N ASN A 85 12.65 -0.85 9.14
CA ASN A 85 13.28 -0.25 10.32
C ASN A 85 12.80 -0.85 11.63
N LEU A 86 11.56 -1.34 11.68
CA LEU A 86 11.00 -1.96 12.86
C LEU A 86 11.49 -3.39 13.09
N THR A 87 12.04 -4.02 12.05
CA THR A 87 12.48 -5.42 12.10
C THR A 87 13.91 -5.58 11.58
N LYS A 88 14.79 -4.67 11.96
CA LYS A 88 16.14 -4.49 11.38
C LYS A 88 16.93 -5.76 11.07
N ASP A 89 16.91 -6.75 11.95
CA ASP A 89 17.76 -7.92 11.84
C ASP A 89 16.99 -9.21 11.53
N LYS A 90 15.72 -9.10 11.15
CA LYS A 90 14.86 -10.28 11.07
C LYS A 90 14.46 -10.73 9.67
N GLY A 91 14.81 -10.01 8.63
CA GLY A 91 14.50 -10.41 7.26
C GLY A 91 13.08 -10.08 6.82
N ILE A 92 12.80 -10.41 5.54
CA ILE A 92 11.57 -9.96 4.88
C ILE A 92 10.30 -10.58 5.43
N ASP A 93 10.33 -11.86 5.81
CA ASP A 93 9.11 -12.52 6.30
C ASP A 93 8.62 -11.90 7.61
N GLU A 94 9.55 -11.59 8.52
CA GLU A 94 9.22 -10.91 9.77
C GLU A 94 8.71 -9.49 9.53
N ALA A 95 9.33 -8.78 8.60
CA ALA A 95 8.88 -7.45 8.23
C ALA A 95 7.45 -7.48 7.69
N LEU A 96 7.14 -8.44 6.82
CA LEU A 96 5.81 -8.56 6.23
C LEU A 96 4.74 -8.99 7.24
N GLU A 97 5.12 -9.68 8.32
CA GLU A 97 4.17 -10.01 9.38
C GLU A 97 3.59 -8.78 10.06
N LEU A 98 4.32 -7.65 10.06
CA LEU A 98 3.80 -6.39 10.60
C LEU A 98 2.57 -5.89 9.87
N LEU A 99 2.35 -6.34 8.63
CA LEU A 99 1.15 -5.97 7.86
C LEU A 99 -0.14 -6.42 8.55
N ASN A 100 -0.07 -7.38 9.46
CA ASN A 100 -1.22 -7.83 10.24
C ASN A 100 -1.62 -6.85 11.36
N ASP A 101 -0.74 -5.92 11.72
CA ASP A 101 -1.02 -4.95 12.77
C ASP A 101 -1.56 -3.65 12.17
N HIS A 102 -2.88 -3.58 12.07
CA HIS A 102 -3.56 -2.45 11.45
C HIS A 102 -3.27 -1.12 12.14
N GLU A 103 -3.25 -1.09 13.47
CA GLU A 103 -2.96 0.15 14.20
C GLU A 103 -1.56 0.65 13.91
N LEU A 104 -0.59 -0.26 13.86
CA LEU A 104 0.79 0.09 13.51
C LEU A 104 0.87 0.62 12.09
N MET A 105 0.16 -0.03 11.17
CA MET A 105 0.12 0.41 9.77
C MET A 105 -0.46 1.82 9.64
N LEU A 106 -1.51 2.14 10.38
CA LEU A 106 -2.08 3.49 10.35
C LEU A 106 -1.11 4.54 10.92
N LYS A 107 -0.33 4.19 11.92
CA LYS A 107 0.73 5.09 12.44
C LYS A 107 1.81 5.33 11.40
N ILE A 108 2.21 4.30 10.68
CA ILE A 108 3.18 4.42 9.57
C ILE A 108 2.60 5.31 8.48
N LYS A 109 1.34 5.13 8.12
CA LYS A 109 0.67 5.97 7.11
C LYS A 109 0.73 7.44 7.51
N ASP A 110 0.37 7.76 8.74
CA ASP A 110 0.36 9.13 9.21
C ASP A 110 1.76 9.75 9.19
N LYS A 111 2.77 8.99 9.60
CA LYS A 111 4.16 9.42 9.56
C LYS A 111 4.64 9.71 8.14
N VAL A 112 4.30 8.84 7.21
CA VAL A 112 4.69 9.02 5.80
C VAL A 112 3.92 10.18 5.18
N LYS A 113 2.64 10.35 5.49
CA LYS A 113 1.85 11.50 5.02
C LYS A 113 2.43 12.83 5.50
N GLU A 114 2.93 12.86 6.72
CA GLU A 114 3.56 14.08 7.27
C GLU A 114 4.79 14.46 6.46
N LYS A 115 5.58 13.47 6.08
CA LYS A 115 6.79 13.67 5.28
C LYS A 115 6.48 13.93 3.79
N TYR A 116 5.49 13.25 3.27
CA TYR A 116 5.09 13.34 1.85
C TYR A 116 3.58 13.58 1.75
N PRO A 117 3.12 14.83 1.86
CA PRO A 117 1.68 15.12 1.81
C PRO A 117 1.01 14.67 0.52
N VAL A 118 -0.30 14.32 0.63
CA VAL A 118 -1.07 13.78 -0.48
C VAL A 118 -1.17 14.73 -1.66
N ASN A 119 -1.26 16.02 -1.40
CA ASN A 119 -1.48 17.06 -2.41
C ASN A 119 -0.20 17.68 -2.96
N ARG A 120 0.83 16.90 -3.13
CA ARG A 120 2.08 17.37 -3.71
C ARG A 120 2.18 17.10 -5.19
#